data_9bb7dd628ca45fab0d7ec2370d98efd6
#
_entry.id   9bb7dd628ca45fab0d7ec2370d98efd6
#
_cell.length_a   1.000
_cell.length_b   1.000
_cell.length_c   1.000
_cell.angle_alpha   90.00
_cell.angle_beta   90.00
_cell.angle_gamma   90.00
#
_symmetry.space_group_name_H-M   'P 1'
#
loop_
_entity.id
_entity.type
_entity.pdbx_description
1 polymer ?
#
loop_
_entity_poly.entity_id
_entity_poly.type
_entity_poly.pdbx_seq_one_letter_code
_entity_poly.pdbx_strand_id
1 'polypeptide(L)'
;LVIGYSVWQQYGQAKVSRGDAPEGTIATLAVLPFANLSSDPEQVYFADGITEELMNSLSGIHGLQVTGRTSSFYFKGKDVELSTIGEMLGVDHVLEGSVRKADNRLRITAQLIDIRTGYHLWSQTYERPLDDVFSIQEDIAQSVAGALEVALGVGEAGSLPGMTRNVAAYDEYLLAEARFELTAEGMRTRVSHLEKAVALDDSFARAWRELGRAYEFMAA
;
A
#
# COMPACT_ATOMS: atom_id res chain seq x y z
N LEU A 1 43.44 52.37 -5.13
CA LEU A 1 41.98 52.14 -5.26
C LEU A 1 41.57 51.29 -6.47
N VAL A 2 42.48 51.04 -7.44
CA VAL A 2 42.18 50.27 -8.67
C VAL A 2 42.42 48.75 -8.49
N ILE A 3 43.24 48.31 -7.50
CA ILE A 3 43.62 46.93 -7.29
C ILE A 3 42.52 46.13 -6.52
N GLY A 4 41.70 46.82 -5.74
CA GLY A 4 40.61 46.16 -4.98
C GLY A 4 39.38 45.76 -5.81
N TYR A 5 39.16 46.45 -6.94
CA TYR A 5 37.99 46.23 -7.79
C TYR A 5 38.14 44.99 -8.72
N SER A 6 39.37 44.72 -9.14
CA SER A 6 39.66 43.55 -9.98
C SER A 6 39.63 42.20 -9.21
N VAL A 7 39.97 42.22 -7.94
CA VAL A 7 39.93 41.01 -7.08
C VAL A 7 38.47 40.68 -6.74
N TRP A 8 37.60 41.67 -6.56
CA TRP A 8 36.17 41.42 -6.30
C TRP A 8 35.43 40.85 -7.50
N GLN A 9 35.81 41.22 -8.74
CA GLN A 9 35.24 40.62 -9.95
C GLN A 9 35.68 39.17 -10.20
N GLN A 10 36.84 38.77 -9.66
CA GLN A 10 37.38 37.42 -9.87
C GLN A 10 36.85 36.41 -8.84
N TYR A 11 36.43 36.87 -7.65
CA TYR A 11 35.88 36.05 -6.56
C TYR A 11 34.36 36.19 -6.38
N GLY A 12 33.74 37.20 -6.95
CA GLY A 12 32.30 37.47 -6.86
C GLY A 12 31.42 36.60 -7.78
N GLN A 13 32.01 35.77 -8.63
CA GLN A 13 31.30 34.87 -9.55
C GLN A 13 31.54 33.41 -9.17
N ALA A 14 31.76 33.08 -7.91
CA ALA A 14 31.46 31.75 -7.45
C ALA A 14 29.93 31.59 -7.61
N LYS A 15 29.47 31.20 -8.81
CA LYS A 15 28.18 30.53 -8.96
C LYS A 15 28.23 29.39 -7.98
N VAL A 16 27.51 29.53 -6.87
CA VAL A 16 27.02 28.40 -6.13
C VAL A 16 26.15 27.67 -7.15
N SER A 17 26.80 26.78 -7.92
CA SER A 17 26.10 25.69 -8.57
C SER A 17 25.42 25.00 -7.40
N ARG A 18 24.13 25.32 -7.16
CA ARG A 18 23.25 24.33 -6.57
C ARG A 18 23.43 23.17 -7.51
N GLY A 19 24.24 22.20 -7.09
CA GLY A 19 24.25 20.91 -7.71
C GLY A 19 22.79 20.52 -7.74
N ASP A 20 22.24 20.42 -8.96
CA ASP A 20 21.06 19.66 -9.21
C ASP A 20 21.39 18.28 -8.62
N ALA A 21 20.95 18.05 -7.40
CA ALA A 21 20.78 16.70 -6.92
C ALA A 21 19.96 16.04 -8.07
N PRO A 22 20.38 14.92 -8.63
CA PRO A 22 19.59 14.26 -9.66
C PRO A 22 18.18 14.19 -9.07
N GLU A 23 17.21 14.80 -9.76
CA GLU A 23 15.81 14.64 -9.40
C GLU A 23 15.62 13.14 -9.27
N GLY A 24 15.42 12.67 -8.02
CA GLY A 24 15.37 11.24 -7.75
C GLY A 24 14.32 10.65 -8.67
N THR A 25 14.70 9.68 -9.47
CA THR A 25 13.79 9.03 -10.42
C THR A 25 12.61 8.54 -9.62
N ILE A 26 11.44 9.14 -9.84
CA ILE A 26 10.21 8.73 -9.16
C ILE A 26 9.84 7.36 -9.72
N ALA A 27 9.86 6.34 -8.89
CA ALA A 27 9.41 5.02 -9.27
C ALA A 27 7.87 4.97 -9.28
N THR A 28 7.29 4.35 -10.30
CA THR A 28 5.85 4.18 -10.45
C THR A 28 5.46 2.71 -10.27
N LEU A 29 4.42 2.45 -9.47
CA LEU A 29 4.04 1.11 -9.04
C LEU A 29 2.52 0.92 -9.08
N ALA A 30 2.07 -0.18 -9.67
CA ALA A 30 0.74 -0.71 -9.45
C ALA A 30 0.79 -1.91 -8.50
N VAL A 31 -0.02 -1.89 -7.45
CA VAL A 31 -0.25 -3.07 -6.61
C VAL A 31 -1.52 -3.75 -7.12
N LEU A 32 -1.37 -4.90 -7.75
CA LEU A 32 -2.53 -5.67 -8.24
C LEU A 32 -3.21 -6.43 -7.10
N PRO A 33 -4.53 -6.69 -7.21
CA PRO A 33 -5.23 -7.48 -6.22
C PRO A 33 -4.60 -8.87 -6.04
N PHE A 34 -4.20 -9.20 -4.82
CA PHE A 34 -3.61 -10.49 -4.50
C PHE A 34 -4.64 -11.60 -4.67
N ALA A 35 -4.23 -12.69 -5.29
CA ALA A 35 -5.09 -13.84 -5.51
C ALA A 35 -5.41 -14.55 -4.18
N ASN A 36 -6.68 -14.84 -3.92
CA ASN A 36 -7.06 -15.70 -2.81
C ASN A 36 -6.79 -17.17 -3.18
N LEU A 37 -5.84 -17.81 -2.50
CA LEU A 37 -5.54 -19.24 -2.62
C LEU A 37 -5.97 -20.04 -1.38
N SER A 38 -6.80 -19.45 -0.51
CA SER A 38 -7.42 -20.17 0.60
C SER A 38 -8.44 -21.17 0.07
N SER A 39 -8.69 -22.23 0.86
CA SER A 39 -9.73 -23.22 0.52
C SER A 39 -11.16 -22.65 0.59
N ASP A 40 -11.33 -21.55 1.33
CA ASP A 40 -12.58 -20.86 1.50
C ASP A 40 -12.65 -19.64 0.55
N PRO A 41 -13.55 -19.64 -0.44
CA PRO A 41 -13.75 -18.52 -1.36
C PRO A 41 -14.16 -17.22 -0.64
N GLU A 42 -14.82 -17.32 0.51
CA GLU A 42 -15.23 -16.16 1.30
C GLU A 42 -14.04 -15.36 1.86
N GLN A 43 -12.82 -15.93 1.86
CA GLN A 43 -11.60 -15.24 2.29
C GLN A 43 -11.05 -14.22 1.25
N VAL A 44 -11.76 -13.98 0.14
CA VAL A 44 -11.38 -12.97 -0.86
C VAL A 44 -11.24 -11.57 -0.21
N TYR A 45 -12.12 -11.21 0.74
CA TYR A 45 -12.03 -9.92 1.43
C TYR A 45 -10.70 -9.74 2.17
N PHE A 46 -10.15 -10.83 2.71
CA PHE A 46 -8.88 -10.77 3.43
C PHE A 46 -7.70 -10.51 2.48
N ALA A 47 -7.68 -11.15 1.31
CA ALA A 47 -6.68 -10.90 0.27
C ALA A 47 -6.77 -9.47 -0.28
N ASP A 48 -8.00 -8.97 -0.50
CA ASP A 48 -8.26 -7.60 -0.93
C ASP A 48 -7.77 -6.60 0.12
N GLY A 49 -8.06 -6.84 1.39
CA GLY A 49 -7.64 -5.99 2.49
C GLY A 49 -6.12 -5.91 2.62
N ILE A 50 -5.41 -7.04 2.54
CA ILE A 50 -3.94 -7.05 2.51
C ILE A 50 -3.42 -6.22 1.33
N THR A 51 -4.02 -6.35 0.14
CA THR A 51 -3.65 -5.56 -1.03
C THR A 51 -3.79 -4.05 -0.75
N GLU A 52 -4.91 -3.63 -0.18
CA GLU A 52 -5.16 -2.22 0.15
C GLU A 52 -4.17 -1.68 1.19
N GLU A 53 -3.86 -2.46 2.22
CA GLU A 53 -2.90 -2.03 3.23
C GLU A 53 -1.47 -1.93 2.67
N LEU A 54 -1.09 -2.83 1.76
CA LEU A 54 0.17 -2.71 1.02
C LEU A 54 0.20 -1.44 0.14
N MET A 55 -0.89 -1.14 -0.57
CA MET A 55 -0.99 0.11 -1.35
C MET A 55 -0.83 1.34 -0.45
N ASN A 56 -1.49 1.35 0.72
CA ASN A 56 -1.39 2.44 1.67
C ASN A 56 0.03 2.60 2.23
N SER A 57 0.66 1.50 2.65
CA SER A 57 2.04 1.50 3.19
C SER A 57 3.04 1.99 2.16
N LEU A 58 2.93 1.50 0.92
CA LEU A 58 3.81 1.87 -0.18
C LEU A 58 3.60 3.32 -0.64
N SER A 59 2.37 3.83 -0.60
CA SER A 59 2.06 5.23 -0.93
C SER A 59 2.69 6.24 0.04
N GLY A 60 3.04 5.81 1.25
CA GLY A 60 3.76 6.62 2.23
C GLY A 60 5.25 6.75 1.96
N ILE A 61 5.81 5.99 1.02
CA ILE A 61 7.25 5.98 0.73
C ILE A 61 7.61 7.15 -0.18
N HIS A 62 8.56 7.98 0.26
CA HIS A 62 9.02 9.10 -0.52
C HIS A 62 9.70 8.63 -1.81
N GLY A 63 9.35 9.25 -2.96
CA GLY A 63 9.90 8.87 -4.26
C GLY A 63 9.19 7.69 -4.95
N LEU A 64 8.13 7.12 -4.32
CA LEU A 64 7.29 6.08 -4.92
C LEU A 64 5.88 6.62 -5.18
N GLN A 65 5.42 6.49 -6.41
CA GLN A 65 4.04 6.78 -6.81
C GLN A 65 3.28 5.47 -6.98
N VAL A 66 2.21 5.28 -6.19
CA VAL A 66 1.38 4.08 -6.22
C VAL A 66 0.03 4.41 -6.84
N THR A 67 -0.44 3.55 -7.76
CA THR A 67 -1.77 3.72 -8.39
C THR A 67 -2.89 3.59 -7.36
N GLY A 68 -4.00 4.31 -7.61
CA GLY A 68 -5.17 4.22 -6.76
C GLY A 68 -5.87 2.86 -6.85
N ARG A 69 -6.55 2.48 -5.74
CA ARG A 69 -7.29 1.22 -5.61
C ARG A 69 -8.19 0.91 -6.79
N THR A 70 -9.05 1.86 -7.17
CA THR A 70 -10.03 1.66 -8.25
C THR A 70 -9.38 1.24 -9.56
N SER A 71 -8.23 1.84 -9.90
CA SER A 71 -7.50 1.53 -11.13
C SER A 71 -6.85 0.15 -11.07
N SER A 72 -6.21 -0.19 -9.96
CA SER A 72 -5.58 -1.50 -9.77
C SER A 72 -6.62 -2.63 -9.70
N PHE A 73 -7.73 -2.44 -8.99
CA PHE A 73 -8.78 -3.45 -8.84
C PHE A 73 -9.61 -3.67 -10.11
N TYR A 74 -9.50 -2.78 -11.10
CA TYR A 74 -10.06 -3.04 -12.43
C TYR A 74 -9.54 -4.34 -13.05
N PHE A 75 -8.31 -4.74 -12.73
CA PHE A 75 -7.67 -5.96 -13.25
C PHE A 75 -7.97 -7.23 -12.45
N LYS A 76 -8.75 -7.13 -11.37
CA LYS A 76 -9.08 -8.28 -10.53
C LYS A 76 -9.75 -9.40 -11.33
N GLY A 77 -9.15 -10.60 -11.30
CA GLY A 77 -9.66 -11.78 -12.00
C GLY A 77 -9.58 -11.71 -13.53
N LYS A 78 -8.83 -10.75 -14.08
CA LYS A 78 -8.61 -10.62 -15.52
C LYS A 78 -7.24 -11.18 -15.89
N ASP A 79 -7.19 -11.93 -16.97
CA ASP A 79 -5.95 -12.38 -17.60
C ASP A 79 -5.52 -11.31 -18.62
N VAL A 80 -4.67 -10.40 -18.19
CA VAL A 80 -4.18 -9.26 -18.98
C VAL A 80 -2.66 -9.23 -18.92
N GLU A 81 -2.02 -9.04 -20.06
CA GLU A 81 -0.55 -8.93 -20.12
C GLU A 81 -0.03 -7.74 -19.31
N LEU A 82 1.10 -7.92 -18.63
CA LEU A 82 1.71 -6.88 -17.79
C LEU A 82 2.03 -5.60 -18.57
N SER A 83 2.45 -5.71 -19.83
CA SER A 83 2.67 -4.58 -20.74
C SER A 83 1.41 -3.71 -20.89
N THR A 84 0.26 -4.35 -21.10
CA THR A 84 -1.03 -3.67 -21.22
C THR A 84 -1.43 -3.00 -19.90
N ILE A 85 -1.19 -3.66 -18.77
CA ILE A 85 -1.43 -3.07 -17.43
C ILE A 85 -0.57 -1.82 -17.25
N GLY A 86 0.72 -1.91 -17.59
CA GLY A 86 1.65 -0.79 -17.50
C GLY A 86 1.22 0.41 -18.34
N GLU A 87 0.82 0.18 -19.58
CA GLU A 87 0.32 1.23 -20.48
C GLU A 87 -0.96 1.88 -19.94
N MET A 88 -1.93 1.07 -19.49
CA MET A 88 -3.21 1.57 -18.98
C MET A 88 -3.09 2.36 -17.68
N LEU A 89 -2.16 1.97 -16.80
CA LEU A 89 -1.97 2.60 -15.51
C LEU A 89 -0.85 3.66 -15.50
N GLY A 90 -0.01 3.69 -16.53
CA GLY A 90 1.13 4.60 -16.62
C GLY A 90 2.20 4.28 -15.57
N VAL A 91 2.52 2.98 -15.36
CA VAL A 91 3.48 2.53 -14.36
C VAL A 91 4.58 1.66 -14.98
N ASP A 92 5.76 1.69 -14.36
CA ASP A 92 6.93 0.92 -14.77
C ASP A 92 7.04 -0.42 -14.04
N HIS A 93 6.37 -0.54 -12.88
CA HIS A 93 6.46 -1.71 -12.01
C HIS A 93 5.09 -2.20 -11.56
N VAL A 94 5.01 -3.51 -11.32
CA VAL A 94 3.84 -4.17 -10.74
C VAL A 94 4.27 -4.97 -9.51
N LEU A 95 3.52 -4.83 -8.43
CA LEU A 95 3.52 -5.74 -7.30
C LEU A 95 2.28 -6.63 -7.41
N GLU A 96 2.50 -7.92 -7.52
CA GLU A 96 1.42 -8.92 -7.54
C GLU A 96 1.70 -10.01 -6.51
N GLY A 97 0.70 -10.83 -6.22
CA GLY A 97 0.89 -11.90 -5.26
C GLY A 97 -0.35 -12.74 -4.99
N SER A 98 -0.22 -13.54 -3.96
CA SER A 98 -1.30 -14.40 -3.48
C SER A 98 -1.32 -14.52 -1.97
N VAL A 99 -2.50 -14.76 -1.43
CA VAL A 99 -2.75 -14.96 -0.01
C VAL A 99 -3.45 -16.29 0.19
N ARG A 100 -2.94 -17.10 1.12
CA ARG A 100 -3.61 -18.29 1.61
C ARG A 100 -3.71 -18.21 3.12
N LYS A 101 -4.92 -18.14 3.62
CA LYS A 101 -5.25 -18.25 5.05
C LYS A 101 -5.81 -19.65 5.32
N ALA A 102 -5.24 -20.37 6.26
CA ALA A 102 -5.69 -21.68 6.68
C ALA A 102 -5.50 -21.80 8.20
N ASP A 103 -6.59 -21.99 8.93
CA ASP A 103 -6.60 -22.00 10.39
C ASP A 103 -5.91 -20.75 10.97
N ASN A 104 -4.85 -20.94 11.76
CA ASN A 104 -4.02 -19.86 12.31
C ASN A 104 -2.72 -19.62 11.52
N ARG A 105 -2.66 -20.02 10.25
CA ARG A 105 -1.48 -19.83 9.39
C ARG A 105 -1.82 -18.97 8.20
N LEU A 106 -0.87 -18.11 7.88
CA LEU A 106 -0.91 -17.22 6.74
C LEU A 106 0.29 -17.48 5.84
N ARG A 107 0.03 -17.67 4.56
CA ARG A 107 1.06 -17.71 3.53
C ARG A 107 0.79 -16.61 2.52
N ILE A 108 1.75 -15.69 2.37
CA ILE A 108 1.71 -14.61 1.40
C ILE A 108 2.90 -14.77 0.46
N THR A 109 2.65 -14.81 -0.83
CA THR A 109 3.68 -14.68 -1.86
C THR A 109 3.53 -13.31 -2.49
N ALA A 110 4.62 -12.57 -2.62
CA ALA A 110 4.64 -11.25 -3.24
C ALA A 110 5.81 -11.17 -4.23
N GLN A 111 5.60 -10.52 -5.37
CA GLN A 111 6.54 -10.43 -6.47
C GLN A 111 6.50 -9.02 -7.05
N LEU A 112 7.67 -8.39 -7.16
CA LEU A 112 7.84 -7.11 -7.84
C LEU A 112 8.43 -7.35 -9.22
N ILE A 113 7.78 -6.84 -10.26
CA ILE A 113 8.10 -7.07 -11.65
C ILE A 113 8.36 -5.73 -12.34
N ASP A 114 9.46 -5.64 -13.09
CA ASP A 114 9.68 -4.57 -14.07
C ASP A 114 8.85 -4.89 -15.33
N ILE A 115 7.88 -4.04 -15.66
CA ILE A 115 6.92 -4.27 -16.75
C ILE A 115 7.63 -4.28 -18.11
N ARG A 116 8.64 -3.43 -18.29
CA ARG A 116 9.36 -3.27 -19.55
C ARG A 116 10.15 -4.52 -19.91
N THR A 117 10.68 -5.23 -18.91
CA THR A 117 11.51 -6.43 -19.14
C THR A 117 10.76 -7.72 -18.87
N GLY A 118 9.69 -7.67 -18.09
CA GLY A 118 8.94 -8.82 -17.59
C GLY A 118 9.68 -9.64 -16.53
N TYR A 119 10.84 -9.14 -16.03
CA TYR A 119 11.61 -9.85 -15.02
C TYR A 119 11.24 -9.43 -13.60
N HIS A 120 11.29 -10.41 -12.69
CA HIS A 120 11.13 -10.15 -11.27
C HIS A 120 12.35 -9.40 -10.75
N LEU A 121 12.13 -8.23 -10.16
CA LEU A 121 13.13 -7.49 -9.40
C LEU A 121 13.28 -8.09 -8.00
N TRP A 122 12.16 -8.62 -7.47
CA TRP A 122 12.11 -9.25 -6.17
C TRP A 122 10.94 -10.24 -6.11
N SER A 123 11.11 -11.32 -5.35
CA SER A 123 10.07 -12.31 -5.06
C SER A 123 10.33 -12.98 -3.72
N GLN A 124 9.31 -13.04 -2.88
CA GLN A 124 9.42 -13.70 -1.57
C GLN A 124 8.10 -14.34 -1.15
N THR A 125 8.21 -15.44 -0.40
CA THR A 125 7.09 -16.10 0.25
C THR A 125 7.26 -16.05 1.76
N TYR A 126 6.25 -15.56 2.45
CA TYR A 126 6.13 -15.51 3.90
C TYR A 126 5.17 -16.61 4.34
N GLU A 127 5.59 -17.40 5.31
CA GLU A 127 4.74 -18.41 5.95
C GLU A 127 4.88 -18.29 7.46
N ARG A 128 3.88 -17.66 8.10
CA ARG A 128 3.91 -17.30 9.52
C ARG A 128 2.54 -17.50 10.17
N PRO A 129 2.43 -17.45 11.50
CA PRO A 129 1.15 -17.32 12.19
C PRO A 129 0.33 -16.14 11.66
N LEU A 130 -1.00 -16.24 11.75
CA LEU A 130 -1.91 -15.18 11.29
C LEU A 130 -1.65 -13.84 12.03
N ASP A 131 -1.25 -13.92 13.31
CA ASP A 131 -0.93 -12.75 14.14
C ASP A 131 0.25 -11.92 13.60
N ASP A 132 1.10 -12.50 12.73
CA ASP A 132 2.24 -11.84 12.12
C ASP A 132 1.87 -11.08 10.83
N VAL A 133 0.59 -10.99 10.44
CA VAL A 133 0.16 -10.37 9.19
C VAL A 133 0.73 -8.95 9.00
N PHE A 134 0.75 -8.16 10.06
CA PHE A 134 1.23 -6.77 10.02
C PHE A 134 2.75 -6.70 9.81
N SER A 135 3.53 -7.58 10.46
CA SER A 135 4.98 -7.63 10.22
C SER A 135 5.32 -8.12 8.81
N ILE A 136 4.50 -9.00 8.23
CA ILE A 136 4.67 -9.40 6.82
C ILE A 136 4.44 -8.22 5.88
N GLN A 137 3.41 -7.40 6.12
CA GLN A 137 3.14 -6.20 5.32
C GLN A 137 4.30 -5.20 5.39
N GLU A 138 4.85 -4.97 6.59
CA GLU A 138 6.04 -4.13 6.81
C GLU A 138 7.25 -4.68 6.04
N ASP A 139 7.54 -5.97 6.15
CA ASP A 139 8.63 -6.64 5.45
C ASP A 139 8.51 -6.50 3.92
N ILE A 140 7.29 -6.66 3.37
CA ILE A 140 7.02 -6.49 1.93
C ILE A 140 7.28 -5.04 1.50
N ALA A 141 6.75 -4.07 2.23
CA ALA A 141 6.92 -2.65 1.89
C ALA A 141 8.40 -2.24 1.89
N GLN A 142 9.16 -2.67 2.89
CA GLN A 142 10.61 -2.43 2.97
C GLN A 142 11.37 -3.09 1.82
N SER A 143 11.03 -4.34 1.50
CA SER A 143 11.68 -5.08 0.42
C SER A 143 11.41 -4.47 -0.95
N VAL A 144 10.17 -4.03 -1.21
CA VAL A 144 9.80 -3.33 -2.46
C VAL A 144 10.57 -2.01 -2.58
N ALA A 145 10.61 -1.22 -1.50
CA ALA A 145 11.35 0.04 -1.50
C ALA A 145 12.85 -0.17 -1.78
N GLY A 146 13.45 -1.17 -1.13
CA GLY A 146 14.85 -1.51 -1.36
C GLY A 146 15.12 -1.99 -2.78
N ALA A 147 14.24 -2.80 -3.36
CA ALA A 147 14.38 -3.31 -4.73
C ALA A 147 14.23 -2.21 -5.80
N LEU A 148 13.47 -1.16 -5.50
CA LEU A 148 13.32 0.00 -6.39
C LEU A 148 14.40 1.07 -6.17
N GLU A 149 15.35 0.85 -5.26
CA GLU A 149 16.39 1.82 -4.89
C GLU A 149 15.82 3.20 -4.51
N VAL A 150 14.61 3.21 -3.99
CA VAL A 150 13.94 4.44 -3.57
C VAL A 150 14.49 4.85 -2.22
N ALA A 151 14.97 6.07 -2.10
CA ALA A 151 15.40 6.62 -0.82
C ALA A 151 14.21 6.65 0.13
N LEU A 152 14.23 5.81 1.16
CA LEU A 152 13.25 5.85 2.24
C LEU A 152 13.41 7.20 2.94
N GLY A 153 12.45 8.09 2.76
CA GLY A 153 12.35 9.27 3.62
C GLY A 153 12.29 8.82 5.08
N VAL A 154 12.84 9.62 5.99
CA VAL A 154 12.97 9.33 7.42
C VAL A 154 11.57 9.25 8.07
N GLY A 155 10.89 8.17 7.80
CA GLY A 155 9.63 7.73 8.38
C GLY A 155 9.62 6.23 8.30
N GLU A 156 9.30 5.55 9.39
CA GLU A 156 9.25 4.09 9.42
C GLU A 156 8.28 3.60 8.33
N ALA A 157 8.83 2.98 7.28
CA ALA A 157 8.04 2.25 6.32
C ALA A 157 7.36 1.11 7.10
N GLY A 158 6.03 1.08 7.11
CA GLY A 158 5.33 -0.09 7.60
C GLY A 158 4.28 0.12 8.67
N SER A 159 4.32 1.16 9.48
CA SER A 159 3.26 1.42 10.47
C SER A 159 2.30 2.50 9.98
N LEU A 160 1.11 2.11 9.54
CA LEU A 160 0.05 3.06 9.21
C LEU A 160 -0.53 3.64 10.52
N PRO A 161 -0.50 4.98 10.72
CA PRO A 161 -1.08 5.59 11.92
C PRO A 161 -2.57 5.22 12.07
N GLY A 162 -2.96 4.81 13.28
CA GLY A 162 -4.35 4.51 13.61
C GLY A 162 -4.86 3.14 13.16
N MET A 163 -3.96 2.24 12.74
CA MET A 163 -4.25 0.82 12.52
C MET A 163 -4.22 0.04 13.84
N THR A 164 -4.87 -1.10 13.84
CA THR A 164 -4.85 -2.06 14.95
C THR A 164 -3.73 -3.09 14.77
N ARG A 165 -3.27 -3.68 15.87
CA ARG A 165 -2.49 -4.94 15.90
C ARG A 165 -3.32 -6.14 16.35
N ASN A 166 -4.61 -5.94 16.63
CA ASN A 166 -5.54 -7.00 16.96
C ASN A 166 -6.12 -7.60 15.68
N VAL A 167 -5.75 -8.83 15.35
CA VAL A 167 -6.16 -9.51 14.11
C VAL A 167 -7.67 -9.68 14.04
N ALA A 168 -8.37 -9.94 15.15
CA ALA A 168 -9.81 -10.07 15.15
C ALA A 168 -10.50 -8.72 14.88
N ALA A 169 -9.99 -7.62 15.43
CA ALA A 169 -10.46 -6.28 15.13
C ALA A 169 -10.21 -5.92 13.65
N TYR A 170 -9.06 -6.29 13.12
CA TYR A 170 -8.70 -6.10 11.72
C TYR A 170 -9.60 -6.90 10.78
N ASP A 171 -9.89 -8.17 11.09
CA ASP A 171 -10.77 -9.03 10.30
C ASP A 171 -12.19 -8.44 10.20
N GLU A 172 -12.75 -7.98 11.35
CA GLU A 172 -14.06 -7.29 11.38
C GLU A 172 -14.04 -5.98 10.56
N TYR A 173 -12.97 -5.21 10.64
CA TYR A 173 -12.79 -4.00 9.83
C TYR A 173 -12.79 -4.32 8.32
N LEU A 174 -12.04 -5.36 7.90
CA LEU A 174 -12.00 -5.78 6.49
C LEU A 174 -13.35 -6.29 5.99
N LEU A 175 -14.13 -6.98 6.84
CA LEU A 175 -15.49 -7.39 6.51
C LEU A 175 -16.43 -6.19 6.29
N ALA A 176 -16.26 -5.13 7.09
CA ALA A 176 -17.02 -3.90 6.92
C ALA A 176 -16.71 -3.19 5.59
N GLU A 177 -15.44 -3.21 5.16
CA GLU A 177 -15.03 -2.60 3.89
C GLU A 177 -15.42 -3.44 2.67
N ALA A 178 -15.31 -4.77 2.74
CA ALA A 178 -15.55 -5.67 1.63
C ALA A 178 -17.04 -5.84 1.27
N ARG A 179 -17.94 -5.75 2.27
CA ARG A 179 -19.39 -5.98 2.11
C ARG A 179 -20.19 -4.69 2.03
N PHE A 180 -19.54 -3.61 1.66
CA PHE A 180 -20.19 -2.32 1.57
C PHE A 180 -21.09 -2.21 0.33
N GLU A 181 -22.40 -2.27 0.54
CA GLU A 181 -23.41 -1.90 -0.45
C GLU A 181 -24.12 -0.61 -0.02
N LEU A 182 -24.39 0.28 -0.97
CA LEU A 182 -25.12 1.55 -0.75
C LEU A 182 -26.62 1.32 -0.53
N THR A 183 -26.97 0.28 0.23
CA THR A 183 -28.32 -0.05 0.68
C THR A 183 -28.45 0.16 2.17
N ALA A 184 -29.67 0.36 2.67
CA ALA A 184 -29.90 0.49 4.11
C ALA A 184 -29.50 -0.77 4.90
N GLU A 185 -29.59 -1.95 4.29
CA GLU A 185 -29.16 -3.21 4.89
C GLU A 185 -27.65 -3.36 4.87
N GLY A 186 -26.99 -3.07 3.74
CA GLY A 186 -25.53 -3.08 3.60
C GLY A 186 -24.88 -2.12 4.59
N MET A 187 -25.46 -0.92 4.76
CA MET A 187 -24.97 0.06 5.73
C MET A 187 -25.11 -0.43 7.18
N ARG A 188 -26.23 -1.06 7.55
CA ARG A 188 -26.38 -1.67 8.89
C ARG A 188 -25.36 -2.79 9.14
N THR A 189 -25.10 -3.62 8.14
CA THR A 189 -24.08 -4.68 8.22
C THR A 189 -22.68 -4.09 8.41
N ARG A 190 -22.34 -3.05 7.64
CA ARG A 190 -21.09 -2.32 7.79
C ARG A 190 -20.90 -1.75 9.19
N VAL A 191 -21.91 -1.06 9.72
CA VAL A 191 -21.90 -0.50 11.07
C VAL A 191 -21.67 -1.61 12.09
N SER A 192 -22.39 -2.73 12.00
CA SER A 192 -22.24 -3.86 12.93
C SER A 192 -20.80 -4.41 12.98
N HIS A 193 -20.14 -4.54 11.82
CA HIS A 193 -18.75 -4.99 11.78
C HIS A 193 -17.79 -3.93 12.34
N LEU A 194 -18.00 -2.65 12.05
CA LEU A 194 -17.16 -1.57 12.59
C LEU A 194 -17.31 -1.43 14.11
N GLU A 195 -18.53 -1.59 14.65
CA GLU A 195 -18.78 -1.63 16.11
C GLU A 195 -18.02 -2.77 16.78
N LYS A 196 -17.99 -3.95 16.17
CA LYS A 196 -17.20 -5.08 16.69
C LYS A 196 -15.71 -4.79 16.60
N ALA A 197 -15.23 -4.21 15.51
CA ALA A 197 -13.82 -3.87 15.36
C ALA A 197 -13.35 -2.92 16.47
N VAL A 198 -14.10 -1.85 16.76
CA VAL A 198 -13.76 -0.91 17.84
C VAL A 198 -13.97 -1.49 19.23
N ALA A 199 -14.88 -2.45 19.41
CA ALA A 199 -15.05 -3.16 20.66
C ALA A 199 -13.90 -4.13 20.96
N LEU A 200 -13.28 -4.69 19.92
CA LEU A 200 -12.11 -5.58 20.01
C LEU A 200 -10.81 -4.81 20.23
N ASP A 201 -10.73 -3.58 19.71
CA ASP A 201 -9.59 -2.68 19.90
C ASP A 201 -10.08 -1.22 19.88
N ASP A 202 -10.20 -0.62 21.05
CA ASP A 202 -10.68 0.75 21.23
C ASP A 202 -9.67 1.81 20.74
N SER A 203 -8.40 1.43 20.55
CA SER A 203 -7.35 2.28 19.97
C SER A 203 -7.35 2.31 18.44
N PHE A 204 -8.19 1.49 17.78
CA PHE A 204 -8.27 1.41 16.33
C PHE A 204 -8.92 2.65 15.69
N ALA A 205 -8.17 3.74 15.62
CA ALA A 205 -8.67 5.05 15.20
C ALA A 205 -9.26 5.04 13.77
N ARG A 206 -8.75 4.19 12.89
CA ARG A 206 -9.28 4.07 11.52
C ARG A 206 -10.69 3.46 11.51
N ALA A 207 -10.93 2.43 12.31
CA ALA A 207 -12.28 1.85 12.45
C ALA A 207 -13.27 2.85 13.06
N TRP A 208 -12.85 3.64 14.06
CA TRP A 208 -13.66 4.71 14.63
C TRP A 208 -14.05 5.77 13.60
N ARG A 209 -13.11 6.17 12.75
CA ARG A 209 -13.39 7.15 11.69
C ARG A 209 -14.42 6.64 10.69
N GLU A 210 -14.29 5.38 10.25
CA GLU A 210 -15.23 4.78 9.29
C GLU A 210 -16.61 4.54 9.93
N LEU A 211 -16.65 4.20 11.22
CA LEU A 211 -17.90 4.08 11.97
C LEU A 211 -18.63 5.42 12.05
N GLY A 212 -17.91 6.51 12.35
CA GLY A 212 -18.47 7.85 12.36
C GLY A 212 -19.11 8.24 11.01
N ARG A 213 -18.39 8.00 9.91
CA ARG A 213 -18.92 8.23 8.54
C ARG A 213 -20.15 7.39 8.23
N ALA A 214 -20.16 6.12 8.67
CA ALA A 214 -21.31 5.25 8.44
C ALA A 214 -22.56 5.74 9.19
N TYR A 215 -22.41 6.23 10.42
CA TYR A 215 -23.51 6.84 11.16
C TYR A 215 -24.00 8.15 10.54
N GLU A 216 -23.12 9.02 10.09
CA GLU A 216 -23.49 10.25 9.38
C GLU A 216 -24.34 9.94 8.14
N PHE A 217 -23.95 8.93 7.37
CA PHE A 217 -24.71 8.50 6.18
C PHE A 217 -26.09 7.94 6.55
N MET A 218 -26.22 7.21 7.66
CA MET A 218 -27.52 6.67 8.10
C MET A 218 -28.47 7.72 8.68
N ALA A 219 -27.94 8.87 9.09
CA ALA A 219 -28.73 9.97 9.67
C ALA A 219 -29.23 10.98 8.62
N ALA A 220 -28.71 10.90 7.37
CA ALA A 220 -29.09 11.80 6.27
C ALA A 220 -30.27 11.27 5.47
#